data_af4524d039ee45d989007a8b56c5ae56
#
_entry.id   af4524d039ee45d989007a8b56c5ae56
#
_cell.length_a   1.000
_cell.length_b   1.000
_cell.length_c   1.000
_cell.angle_alpha   90.00
_cell.angle_beta   90.00
_cell.angle_gamma   90.00
#
_symmetry.space_group_name_H-M   'P 1'
#
loop_
_entity.id
_entity.type
_entity.pdbx_description
1 polymer ?
#
loop_
_entity_poly.entity_id
_entity_poly.type
_entity_poly.pdbx_seq_one_letter_code
_entity_poly.pdbx_strand_id
1 'polypeptide(L)'
;MRVLFVSDVYFPRVNGVSTSIRTFRSDLAQLGIETLLVTPEYPGAAADADPSIIRVPSGGVPRDPEDRRFLGGPLKRVLNRELAAKVDLVHIHTPFIAHYAGVRFAREHGLPVVATYHTFFEDYLHHYVPILPRRIGRWIARRFTLSQCGDVAELISPSAPMREALQAYGVTTPIEVLPTGLGAESFIRGDGAKFRRQFDLPPDRPLLLYVGRVAFEKNIDFLLRMFARLLIRRPDALFVIAGEGPALAHLTRLSRELGIQAAVRFIGYLDRRTDLPNCYAAGDAFVFASRTETQGLVLLEAMAQGTPVVSTAELGTRSILTAESGAFVVPEEEEAFSAAVVQALKLAPDASRRAQLRAHAESWASLAMARRLVSFYEKVSLAYSQIRTGSLRDPVSSGA
;
A
#
# COMPACT_ATOMS: atom_id res chain seq x y z
N MET A 1 20.03 10.97 -13.82
CA MET A 1 18.64 11.46 -13.65
C MET A 1 18.38 11.67 -12.16
N ARG A 2 17.76 12.80 -11.80
CA ARG A 2 17.32 13.07 -10.43
C ARG A 2 15.81 13.32 -10.42
N VAL A 3 15.07 12.57 -9.61
CA VAL A 3 13.59 12.60 -9.57
C VAL A 3 13.13 13.25 -8.26
N LEU A 4 12.23 14.22 -8.35
CA LEU A 4 11.56 14.82 -7.19
C LEU A 4 10.32 14.01 -6.83
N PHE A 5 10.33 13.37 -5.67
CA PHE A 5 9.16 12.74 -5.08
C PHE A 5 8.43 13.77 -4.20
N VAL A 6 7.11 13.88 -4.39
CA VAL A 6 6.26 14.76 -3.55
C VAL A 6 5.13 13.93 -2.96
N SER A 7 5.01 13.92 -1.63
CA SER A 7 4.02 13.11 -0.92
C SER A 7 3.51 13.82 0.33
N ASP A 8 2.18 13.79 0.56
CA ASP A 8 1.55 14.25 1.80
C ASP A 8 1.81 13.32 2.99
N VAL A 9 2.37 12.12 2.75
CA VAL A 9 2.64 11.11 3.77
C VAL A 9 3.99 10.43 3.56
N TYR A 10 4.71 10.24 4.66
CA TYR A 10 5.92 9.43 4.73
C TYR A 10 6.17 9.00 6.18
N PHE A 11 7.19 8.19 6.42
CA PHE A 11 7.56 7.81 7.79
C PHE A 11 7.72 9.05 8.69
N PRO A 12 7.37 8.96 9.97
CA PRO A 12 7.03 7.76 10.76
C PRO A 12 5.64 7.16 10.50
N ARG A 13 4.80 7.81 9.69
CA ARG A 13 3.50 7.26 9.30
C ARG A 13 3.68 6.00 8.44
N VAL A 14 3.36 4.84 9.01
CA VAL A 14 3.49 3.54 8.34
C VAL A 14 2.21 3.22 7.56
N ASN A 15 2.33 3.17 6.23
CA ASN A 15 1.27 2.72 5.33
C ASN A 15 1.86 2.23 4.00
N GLY A 16 1.02 1.76 3.08
CA GLY A 16 1.45 1.27 1.76
C GLY A 16 2.19 2.33 0.94
N VAL A 17 1.78 3.60 1.01
CA VAL A 17 2.42 4.71 0.28
C VAL A 17 3.84 4.95 0.79
N SER A 18 3.99 5.12 2.12
CA SER A 18 5.31 5.33 2.75
C SER A 18 6.26 4.16 2.45
N THR A 19 5.76 2.94 2.49
CA THR A 19 6.52 1.72 2.15
C THR A 19 6.95 1.73 0.69
N SER A 20 6.03 2.02 -0.24
CA SER A 20 6.32 2.10 -1.67
C SER A 20 7.38 3.15 -1.98
N ILE A 21 7.25 4.36 -1.43
CA ILE A 21 8.22 5.44 -1.61
C ILE A 21 9.61 5.00 -1.12
N ARG A 22 9.71 4.43 0.08
CA ARG A 22 10.98 3.97 0.64
C ARG A 22 11.62 2.88 -0.22
N THR A 23 10.85 1.88 -0.63
CA THR A 23 11.33 0.77 -1.46
C THR A 23 11.86 1.29 -2.79
N PHE A 24 11.08 2.08 -3.53
CA PHE A 24 11.53 2.65 -4.80
C PHE A 24 12.76 3.55 -4.64
N ARG A 25 12.81 4.43 -3.61
CA ARG A 25 13.99 5.28 -3.39
C ARG A 25 15.24 4.47 -3.12
N SER A 26 15.14 3.41 -2.30
CA SER A 26 16.26 2.52 -2.01
C SER A 26 16.78 1.82 -3.26
N ASP A 27 15.88 1.28 -4.09
CA ASP A 27 16.26 0.52 -5.27
C ASP A 27 16.71 1.42 -6.43
N LEU A 28 16.08 2.59 -6.60
CA LEU A 28 16.51 3.60 -7.57
C LEU A 28 17.94 4.07 -7.29
N ALA A 29 18.29 4.25 -6.01
CA ALA A 29 19.66 4.61 -5.62
C ALA A 29 20.68 3.51 -6.03
N GLN A 30 20.32 2.23 -5.90
CA GLN A 30 21.16 1.11 -6.39
C GLN A 30 21.33 1.13 -7.93
N LEU A 31 20.37 1.71 -8.65
CA LEU A 31 20.40 1.86 -10.11
C LEU A 31 21.00 3.20 -10.57
N GLY A 32 21.58 3.97 -9.65
CA GLY A 32 22.22 5.26 -9.96
C GLY A 32 21.24 6.42 -10.22
N ILE A 33 19.96 6.25 -9.85
CA ILE A 33 18.96 7.32 -9.93
C ILE A 33 18.86 8.03 -8.58
N GLU A 34 19.13 9.32 -8.57
CA GLU A 34 18.99 10.13 -7.38
C GLU A 34 17.53 10.53 -7.16
N THR A 35 17.07 10.51 -5.91
CA THR A 35 15.73 10.95 -5.55
C THR A 35 15.79 12.02 -4.44
N LEU A 36 15.01 13.08 -4.60
CA LEU A 36 14.70 14.03 -3.53
C LEU A 36 13.25 13.79 -3.11
N LEU A 37 12.97 13.74 -1.80
CA LEU A 37 11.62 13.57 -1.28
C LEU A 37 11.19 14.81 -0.50
N VAL A 38 10.13 15.47 -0.97
CA VAL A 38 9.43 16.53 -0.23
C VAL A 38 8.21 15.95 0.47
N THR A 39 8.17 16.06 1.81
CA THR A 39 7.12 15.43 2.64
C THR A 39 6.87 16.25 3.90
N PRO A 40 5.69 16.13 4.56
CA PRO A 40 5.40 16.83 5.80
C PRO A 40 6.35 16.45 6.94
N GLU A 41 6.59 17.40 7.82
CA GLU A 41 7.23 17.20 9.11
C GLU A 41 6.22 16.59 10.10
N TYR A 42 6.69 15.66 10.93
CA TYR A 42 5.90 15.04 12.00
C TYR A 42 6.45 15.49 13.36
N PRO A 43 5.62 16.06 14.25
CA PRO A 43 6.06 16.50 15.58
C PRO A 43 6.66 15.36 16.37
N GLY A 44 7.81 15.61 17.00
CA GLY A 44 8.49 14.60 17.83
C GLY A 44 9.20 13.49 17.05
N ALA A 45 9.17 13.51 15.73
CA ALA A 45 9.97 12.57 14.93
C ALA A 45 11.45 12.95 15.00
N ALA A 46 12.33 11.95 15.06
CA ALA A 46 13.77 12.17 14.92
C ALA A 46 14.08 12.77 13.53
N ALA A 47 15.14 13.55 13.44
CA ALA A 47 15.62 14.07 12.16
C ALA A 47 16.00 12.90 11.22
N ASP A 48 15.68 13.05 9.93
CA ASP A 48 16.09 12.05 8.95
C ASP A 48 17.62 12.04 8.81
N ALA A 49 18.21 10.86 8.83
CA ALA A 49 19.64 10.69 8.53
C ALA A 49 19.96 10.88 7.03
N ASP A 50 18.93 10.82 6.19
CA ASP A 50 19.04 10.97 4.74
C ASP A 50 18.78 12.43 4.32
N PRO A 51 19.78 13.19 3.89
CA PRO A 51 19.65 14.61 3.52
C PRO A 51 18.80 14.82 2.25
N SER A 52 18.49 13.77 1.51
CA SER A 52 17.60 13.85 0.35
C SER A 52 16.11 13.85 0.74
N ILE A 53 15.78 13.73 2.03
CA ILE A 53 14.43 13.91 2.57
C ILE A 53 14.26 15.34 3.07
N ILE A 54 13.42 16.11 2.41
CA ILE A 54 13.15 17.51 2.72
C ILE A 54 11.82 17.57 3.48
N ARG A 55 11.90 17.81 4.80
CA ARG A 55 10.72 17.98 5.65
C ARG A 55 10.20 19.41 5.55
N VAL A 56 8.89 19.53 5.38
CA VAL A 56 8.19 20.82 5.29
C VAL A 56 7.29 20.98 6.50
N PRO A 57 7.29 22.12 7.19
CA PRO A 57 6.38 22.42 8.29
C PRO A 57 4.94 22.08 7.95
N SER A 58 4.25 21.42 8.87
CA SER A 58 2.93 20.81 8.63
C SER A 58 1.95 21.14 9.74
N GLY A 59 0.65 21.00 9.44
CA GLY A 59 -0.45 21.07 10.38
C GLY A 59 -1.12 19.71 10.55
N GLY A 60 -1.90 19.51 11.63
CA GLY A 60 -2.71 18.30 11.84
C GLY A 60 -3.88 18.23 10.85
N VAL A 61 -4.37 17.02 10.61
CA VAL A 61 -5.59 16.75 9.86
C VAL A 61 -6.73 16.54 10.86
N PRO A 62 -7.86 17.26 10.75
CA PRO A 62 -9.01 17.03 11.63
C PRO A 62 -9.51 15.60 11.53
N ARG A 63 -9.78 14.96 12.68
CA ARG A 63 -10.25 13.58 12.82
C ARG A 63 -9.25 12.48 12.40
N ASP A 64 -8.06 12.83 11.94
CA ASP A 64 -6.97 11.87 11.70
C ASP A 64 -5.67 12.41 12.31
N PRO A 65 -5.38 12.09 13.58
CA PRO A 65 -4.22 12.61 14.29
C PRO A 65 -2.89 12.08 13.75
N GLU A 66 -2.93 10.98 13.00
CA GLU A 66 -1.74 10.35 12.42
C GLU A 66 -1.32 11.00 11.09
N ASP A 67 -2.24 11.65 10.40
CA ASP A 67 -1.97 12.30 9.13
C ASP A 67 -1.61 13.79 9.31
N ARG A 68 -0.80 14.30 8.37
CA ARG A 68 -0.30 15.67 8.36
C ARG A 68 -0.64 16.32 7.03
N ARG A 69 -0.85 17.64 7.04
CA ARG A 69 -1.02 18.45 5.83
C ARG A 69 0.09 19.47 5.70
N PHE A 70 0.58 19.69 4.51
CA PHE A 70 1.52 20.75 4.22
C PHE A 70 0.98 22.15 4.58
N LEU A 71 1.85 23.03 5.04
CA LEU A 71 1.58 24.46 5.10
C LEU A 71 2.04 25.10 3.78
N GLY A 72 1.13 25.81 3.11
CA GLY A 72 1.35 26.31 1.75
C GLY A 72 2.53 27.25 1.59
N GLY A 73 2.75 28.16 2.53
CA GLY A 73 3.89 29.10 2.49
C GLY A 73 5.26 28.42 2.56
N PRO A 74 5.52 27.55 3.56
CA PRO A 74 6.73 26.75 3.64
C PRO A 74 6.93 25.84 2.43
N LEU A 75 5.89 25.14 1.96
CA LEU A 75 5.96 24.27 0.80
C LEU A 75 6.38 25.04 -0.46
N LYS A 76 5.79 26.22 -0.71
CA LYS A 76 6.18 27.08 -1.83
C LYS A 76 7.64 27.56 -1.77
N ARG A 77 8.17 27.76 -0.56
CA ARG A 77 9.61 28.14 -0.39
C ARG A 77 10.55 27.00 -0.73
N VAL A 78 10.15 25.75 -0.46
CA VAL A 78 10.91 24.54 -0.81
C VAL A 78 10.82 24.26 -2.32
N LEU A 79 9.60 24.28 -2.87
CA LEU A 79 9.35 24.09 -4.30
C LEU A 79 9.65 25.41 -5.06
N ASN A 80 10.92 25.68 -5.28
CA ASN A 80 11.44 26.91 -5.89
C ASN A 80 12.32 26.62 -7.12
N ARG A 81 12.80 27.69 -7.77
CA ARG A 81 13.65 27.59 -8.96
C ARG A 81 14.98 26.88 -8.71
N GLU A 82 15.56 27.00 -7.52
CA GLU A 82 16.82 26.32 -7.18
C GLU A 82 16.63 24.80 -7.10
N LEU A 83 15.49 24.34 -6.55
CA LEU A 83 15.12 22.93 -6.56
C LEU A 83 14.84 22.45 -7.99
N ALA A 84 14.12 23.25 -8.81
CA ALA A 84 13.80 22.91 -10.20
C ALA A 84 15.06 22.69 -11.04
N ALA A 85 16.11 23.50 -10.81
CA ALA A 85 17.40 23.35 -11.50
C ALA A 85 18.16 22.04 -11.14
N LYS A 86 17.72 21.33 -10.11
CA LYS A 86 18.37 20.12 -9.61
C LYS A 86 17.62 18.81 -9.96
N VAL A 87 16.47 18.89 -10.64
CA VAL A 87 15.62 17.74 -10.89
C VAL A 87 15.20 17.66 -12.34
N ASP A 88 15.03 16.46 -12.84
CA ASP A 88 14.69 16.17 -14.24
C ASP A 88 13.21 15.83 -14.42
N LEU A 89 12.53 15.34 -13.34
CA LEU A 89 11.16 14.87 -13.36
C LEU A 89 10.52 15.00 -11.98
N VAL A 90 9.20 15.24 -11.94
CA VAL A 90 8.41 15.25 -10.70
C VAL A 90 7.53 13.99 -10.65
N HIS A 91 7.61 13.25 -9.54
CA HIS A 91 6.78 12.09 -9.27
C HIS A 91 5.91 12.32 -8.02
N ILE A 92 4.61 12.38 -8.22
CA ILE A 92 3.61 12.62 -7.18
C ILE A 92 3.10 11.29 -6.63
N HIS A 93 3.06 11.15 -5.30
CA HIS A 93 2.64 9.91 -4.65
C HIS A 93 1.30 10.01 -3.91
N THR A 94 0.78 11.21 -3.72
CA THR A 94 -0.49 11.42 -2.99
C THR A 94 -1.33 12.50 -3.65
N PRO A 95 -2.67 12.39 -3.58
CA PRO A 95 -3.57 13.20 -4.36
C PRO A 95 -4.01 14.52 -3.69
N PHE A 96 -3.44 14.86 -2.54
CA PHE A 96 -3.87 16.03 -1.78
C PHE A 96 -3.01 17.27 -2.13
N ILE A 97 -2.43 17.94 -1.14
CA ILE A 97 -1.65 19.16 -1.36
C ILE A 97 -0.40 18.89 -2.20
N ALA A 98 0.22 17.72 -2.00
CA ALA A 98 1.37 17.28 -2.81
C ALA A 98 1.07 17.27 -4.31
N HIS A 99 -0.14 16.82 -4.69
CA HIS A 99 -0.54 16.78 -6.11
C HIS A 99 -0.54 18.16 -6.72
N TYR A 100 -1.34 19.06 -6.17
CA TYR A 100 -1.49 20.41 -6.75
C TYR A 100 -0.20 21.21 -6.70
N ALA A 101 0.57 21.07 -5.63
CA ALA A 101 1.87 21.75 -5.51
C ALA A 101 2.91 21.19 -6.48
N GLY A 102 2.98 19.86 -6.63
CA GLY A 102 3.89 19.19 -7.57
C GLY A 102 3.57 19.49 -9.03
N VAL A 103 2.29 19.43 -9.41
CA VAL A 103 1.83 19.79 -10.78
C VAL A 103 2.14 21.24 -11.09
N ARG A 104 1.82 22.16 -10.16
CA ARG A 104 2.10 23.58 -10.34
C ARG A 104 3.59 23.83 -10.51
N PHE A 105 4.41 23.25 -9.63
CA PHE A 105 5.86 23.35 -9.68
C PHE A 105 6.42 22.85 -11.02
N ALA A 106 5.98 21.68 -11.47
CA ALA A 106 6.41 21.10 -12.75
C ALA A 106 6.04 22.01 -13.93
N ARG A 107 4.81 22.53 -13.97
CA ARG A 107 4.33 23.45 -15.03
C ARG A 107 5.12 24.78 -15.04
N GLU A 108 5.33 25.40 -13.89
CA GLU A 108 6.07 26.66 -13.75
C GLU A 108 7.54 26.53 -14.23
N HIS A 109 8.13 25.34 -14.14
CA HIS A 109 9.53 25.11 -14.47
C HIS A 109 9.75 24.24 -15.70
N GLY A 110 8.69 23.84 -16.39
CA GLY A 110 8.78 23.04 -17.63
C GLY A 110 9.38 21.65 -17.40
N LEU A 111 8.98 20.98 -16.31
CA LEU A 111 9.39 19.63 -15.97
C LEU A 111 8.26 18.63 -16.29
N PRO A 112 8.60 17.41 -16.73
CA PRO A 112 7.61 16.34 -16.82
C PRO A 112 7.10 15.93 -15.44
N VAL A 113 5.80 15.60 -15.35
CA VAL A 113 5.16 15.18 -14.10
C VAL A 113 4.40 13.88 -14.29
N VAL A 114 4.65 12.92 -13.39
CA VAL A 114 3.96 11.63 -13.31
C VAL A 114 3.36 11.45 -11.92
N ALA A 115 2.37 10.57 -11.78
CA ALA A 115 1.79 10.25 -10.49
C ALA A 115 1.57 8.75 -10.32
N THR A 116 1.80 8.23 -9.10
CA THR A 116 1.35 6.88 -8.72
C THR A 116 0.01 6.95 -7.99
N TYR A 117 -0.96 6.20 -8.49
CA TYR A 117 -2.30 6.13 -7.94
C TYR A 117 -2.37 5.05 -6.84
N HIS A 118 -2.09 5.44 -5.59
CA HIS A 118 -2.01 4.52 -4.45
C HIS A 118 -3.35 4.24 -3.76
N THR A 119 -4.38 5.07 -3.95
CA THR A 119 -5.61 5.02 -3.14
C THR A 119 -6.85 5.07 -4.02
N PHE A 120 -7.75 4.11 -3.85
CA PHE A 120 -9.05 4.11 -4.53
C PHE A 120 -10.07 4.93 -3.72
N PHE A 121 -10.33 6.16 -4.17
CA PHE A 121 -11.08 7.15 -3.40
C PHE A 121 -12.55 6.83 -3.18
N GLU A 122 -13.19 6.09 -4.06
CA GLU A 122 -14.63 5.82 -3.99
C GLU A 122 -15.01 5.16 -2.67
N ASP A 123 -14.29 4.10 -2.31
CA ASP A 123 -14.57 3.36 -1.09
C ASP A 123 -14.10 4.12 0.16
N TYR A 124 -13.01 4.89 0.01
CA TYR A 124 -12.48 5.70 1.10
C TYR A 124 -13.46 6.80 1.53
N LEU A 125 -14.04 7.53 0.59
CA LEU A 125 -14.95 8.65 0.86
C LEU A 125 -16.20 8.21 1.63
N HIS A 126 -16.75 7.04 1.32
CA HIS A 126 -17.95 6.52 1.96
C HIS A 126 -17.74 6.20 3.44
N HIS A 127 -16.56 5.71 3.82
CA HIS A 127 -16.25 5.40 5.22
C HIS A 127 -16.02 6.64 6.08
N TYR A 128 -15.51 7.73 5.49
CA TYR A 128 -15.19 8.96 6.24
C TYR A 128 -16.30 10.00 6.23
N VAL A 129 -17.22 9.93 5.27
CA VAL A 129 -18.38 10.82 5.15
C VAL A 129 -19.66 10.00 4.97
N PRO A 130 -20.10 9.24 6.01
CA PRO A 130 -21.23 8.31 5.90
C PRO A 130 -22.57 8.99 5.62
N ILE A 131 -22.70 10.29 5.91
CA ILE A 131 -23.90 11.08 5.65
C ILE A 131 -24.10 11.35 4.15
N LEU A 132 -23.04 11.21 3.33
CA LEU A 132 -23.10 11.48 1.90
C LEU A 132 -23.76 10.30 1.16
N PRO A 133 -24.86 10.52 0.39
CA PRO A 133 -25.44 9.46 -0.41
C PRO A 133 -24.40 8.82 -1.34
N ARG A 134 -24.35 7.49 -1.39
CA ARG A 134 -23.34 6.73 -2.16
C ARG A 134 -23.17 7.20 -3.60
N ARG A 135 -24.27 7.55 -4.28
CA ARG A 135 -24.23 8.05 -5.67
C ARG A 135 -23.50 9.38 -5.79
N ILE A 136 -23.71 10.30 -4.83
CA ILE A 136 -23.07 11.63 -4.82
C ILE A 136 -21.58 11.46 -4.46
N GLY A 137 -21.27 10.65 -3.44
CA GLY A 137 -19.90 10.34 -3.07
C GLY A 137 -19.09 9.75 -4.24
N ARG A 138 -19.68 8.80 -4.95
CA ARG A 138 -19.08 8.20 -6.16
C ARG A 138 -18.85 9.23 -7.26
N TRP A 139 -19.80 10.11 -7.52
CA TRP A 139 -19.66 11.16 -8.52
C TRP A 139 -18.54 12.15 -8.16
N ILE A 140 -18.47 12.57 -6.88
CA ILE A 140 -17.39 13.45 -6.39
C ILE A 140 -16.03 12.76 -6.53
N ALA A 141 -15.90 11.52 -6.05
CA ALA A 141 -14.65 10.75 -6.14
C ALA A 141 -14.20 10.59 -7.60
N ARG A 142 -15.13 10.27 -8.51
CA ARG A 142 -14.85 10.16 -9.94
C ARG A 142 -14.34 11.47 -10.53
N ARG A 143 -15.03 12.59 -10.28
CA ARG A 143 -14.61 13.91 -10.80
C ARG A 143 -13.24 14.32 -10.26
N PHE A 144 -13.01 14.08 -8.98
CA PHE A 144 -11.73 14.33 -8.34
C PHE A 144 -10.61 13.49 -8.99
N THR A 145 -10.84 12.19 -9.16
CA THR A 145 -9.89 11.29 -9.84
C THR A 145 -9.60 11.74 -11.27
N LEU A 146 -10.64 12.03 -12.06
CA LEU A 146 -10.46 12.46 -13.45
C LEU A 146 -9.66 13.77 -13.57
N SER A 147 -9.93 14.74 -12.69
CA SER A 147 -9.18 16.01 -12.68
C SER A 147 -7.70 15.77 -12.40
N GLN A 148 -7.40 14.98 -11.38
CA GLN A 148 -6.00 14.73 -11.01
C GLN A 148 -5.24 13.87 -12.01
N CYS A 149 -5.89 12.86 -12.56
CA CYS A 149 -5.29 12.04 -13.60
C CYS A 149 -4.98 12.85 -14.86
N GLY A 150 -5.84 13.83 -15.20
CA GLY A 150 -5.62 14.72 -16.35
C GLY A 150 -4.51 15.76 -16.17
N ASP A 151 -4.04 15.97 -14.94
CA ASP A 151 -3.01 16.97 -14.64
C ASP A 151 -1.57 16.50 -14.92
N VAL A 152 -1.36 15.20 -15.14
CA VAL A 152 -0.05 14.56 -15.26
C VAL A 152 0.17 13.96 -16.66
N ALA A 153 1.43 13.81 -17.06
CA ALA A 153 1.78 13.26 -18.37
C ALA A 153 1.45 11.76 -18.49
N GLU A 154 1.75 11.00 -17.47
CA GLU A 154 1.46 9.56 -17.37
C GLU A 154 1.19 9.17 -15.91
N LEU A 155 0.40 8.12 -15.74
CA LEU A 155 0.07 7.53 -14.44
C LEU A 155 0.77 6.19 -14.24
N ILE A 156 1.08 5.90 -12.98
CA ILE A 156 1.47 4.56 -12.54
C ILE A 156 0.32 3.98 -11.74
N SER A 157 -0.11 2.78 -12.11
CA SER A 157 -1.06 1.97 -11.35
C SER A 157 -0.33 0.80 -10.70
N PRO A 158 -0.55 0.51 -9.41
CA PRO A 158 0.13 -0.59 -8.72
C PRO A 158 -0.39 -1.98 -9.14
N SER A 159 -1.46 -2.06 -9.93
CA SER A 159 -2.03 -3.32 -10.39
C SER A 159 -2.88 -3.15 -11.65
N ALA A 160 -3.04 -4.23 -12.43
CA ALA A 160 -3.90 -4.23 -13.61
C ALA A 160 -5.38 -3.98 -13.27
N PRO A 161 -5.98 -4.59 -12.23
CA PRO A 161 -7.36 -4.29 -11.84
C PRO A 161 -7.56 -2.82 -11.43
N MET A 162 -6.56 -2.18 -10.83
CA MET A 162 -6.64 -0.75 -10.52
C MET A 162 -6.61 0.10 -11.81
N ARG A 163 -5.77 -0.24 -12.79
CA ARG A 163 -5.78 0.43 -14.11
C ARG A 163 -7.15 0.30 -14.76
N GLU A 164 -7.73 -0.91 -14.77
CA GLU A 164 -9.06 -1.18 -15.33
C GLU A 164 -10.14 -0.33 -14.63
N ALA A 165 -10.09 -0.23 -13.31
CA ALA A 165 -11.01 0.62 -12.55
C ALA A 165 -10.88 2.12 -12.91
N LEU A 166 -9.65 2.62 -13.08
CA LEU A 166 -9.41 4.00 -13.52
C LEU A 166 -9.92 4.25 -14.96
N GLN A 167 -9.69 3.30 -15.86
CA GLN A 167 -10.21 3.37 -17.23
C GLN A 167 -11.74 3.32 -17.27
N ALA A 168 -12.37 2.50 -16.43
CA ALA A 168 -13.83 2.47 -16.28
C ALA A 168 -14.40 3.78 -15.71
N TYR A 169 -13.60 4.55 -14.96
CA TYR A 169 -13.95 5.92 -14.53
C TYR A 169 -13.88 6.93 -15.68
N GLY A 170 -13.23 6.59 -16.80
CA GLY A 170 -13.04 7.46 -17.93
C GLY A 170 -11.67 8.19 -17.93
N VAL A 171 -10.69 7.69 -17.17
CA VAL A 171 -9.32 8.21 -17.24
C VAL A 171 -8.73 7.88 -18.61
N THR A 172 -8.33 8.91 -19.35
CA THR A 172 -7.72 8.81 -20.68
C THR A 172 -6.20 8.99 -20.66
N THR A 173 -5.66 9.54 -19.58
CA THR A 173 -4.21 9.65 -19.36
C THR A 173 -3.58 8.26 -19.45
N PRO A 174 -2.46 8.07 -20.16
CA PRO A 174 -1.76 6.78 -20.23
C PRO A 174 -1.43 6.23 -18.85
N ILE A 175 -1.66 4.92 -18.64
CA ILE A 175 -1.45 4.26 -17.35
C ILE A 175 -0.50 3.07 -17.52
N GLU A 176 0.68 3.16 -16.95
CA GLU A 176 1.62 2.03 -16.81
C GLU A 176 1.27 1.21 -15.56
N VAL A 177 1.23 -0.12 -15.70
CA VAL A 177 1.09 -1.02 -14.53
C VAL A 177 2.47 -1.33 -13.97
N LEU A 178 2.78 -0.72 -12.83
CA LEU A 178 4.07 -0.85 -12.19
C LEU A 178 3.86 -1.03 -10.68
N PRO A 179 3.81 -2.28 -10.21
CA PRO A 179 3.63 -2.57 -8.78
C PRO A 179 4.85 -2.20 -7.96
N THR A 180 4.62 -1.92 -6.68
CA THR A 180 5.70 -1.91 -5.69
C THR A 180 6.13 -3.34 -5.43
N GLY A 181 7.42 -3.65 -5.57
CA GLY A 181 7.96 -4.95 -5.22
C GLY A 181 8.26 -5.08 -3.72
N LEU A 182 8.66 -6.28 -3.32
CA LEU A 182 9.21 -6.54 -2.00
C LEU A 182 10.70 -6.21 -1.96
N GLY A 183 11.12 -5.43 -0.95
CA GLY A 183 12.54 -5.21 -0.67
C GLY A 183 13.25 -6.49 -0.21
N ALA A 184 14.56 -6.55 -0.38
CA ALA A 184 15.38 -7.71 -0.02
C ALA A 184 15.21 -8.14 1.44
N GLU A 185 14.95 -7.19 2.33
CA GLU A 185 14.69 -7.43 3.75
C GLU A 185 13.46 -8.31 4.02
N SER A 186 12.45 -8.30 3.14
CA SER A 186 11.25 -9.13 3.28
C SER A 186 11.52 -10.63 3.09
N PHE A 187 12.63 -10.98 2.43
CA PHE A 187 13.04 -12.36 2.18
C PHE A 187 13.94 -12.92 3.28
N ILE A 188 14.40 -12.08 4.22
CA ILE A 188 15.14 -12.55 5.40
C ILE A 188 14.18 -13.38 6.26
N ARG A 189 14.60 -14.61 6.58
CA ARG A 189 13.77 -15.55 7.33
C ARG A 189 13.56 -15.05 8.77
N GLY A 190 12.28 -14.89 9.14
CA GLY A 190 11.88 -14.54 10.49
C GLY A 190 11.98 -15.71 11.47
N ASP A 191 12.08 -15.38 12.75
CA ASP A 191 12.01 -16.32 13.87
C ASP A 191 10.61 -16.33 14.48
N GLY A 192 9.74 -17.20 14.01
CA GLY A 192 8.37 -17.34 14.49
C GLY A 192 8.28 -17.79 15.96
N ALA A 193 9.25 -18.59 16.43
CA ALA A 193 9.29 -19.02 17.83
C ALA A 193 9.62 -17.85 18.77
N LYS A 194 10.53 -16.96 18.35
CA LYS A 194 10.80 -15.71 19.07
C LYS A 194 9.54 -14.85 19.21
N PHE A 195 8.81 -14.68 18.08
CA PHE A 195 7.56 -13.91 18.09
C PHE A 195 6.52 -14.51 19.05
N ARG A 196 6.31 -15.83 19.00
CA ARG A 196 5.36 -16.49 19.91
C ARG A 196 5.74 -16.27 21.38
N ARG A 197 7.02 -16.37 21.73
CA ARG A 197 7.50 -16.07 23.11
C ARG A 197 7.28 -14.61 23.50
N GLN A 198 7.57 -13.67 22.61
CA GLN A 198 7.45 -12.23 22.86
C GLN A 198 5.99 -11.79 23.18
N PHE A 199 5.03 -12.47 22.58
CA PHE A 199 3.60 -12.15 22.73
C PHE A 199 2.80 -13.18 23.54
N ASP A 200 3.49 -14.06 24.31
CA ASP A 200 2.88 -15.10 25.15
C ASP A 200 1.90 -15.99 24.38
N LEU A 201 2.26 -16.34 23.12
CA LEU A 201 1.47 -17.23 22.27
C LEU A 201 1.95 -18.67 22.43
N PRO A 202 1.04 -19.63 22.74
CA PRO A 202 1.41 -21.03 22.87
C PRO A 202 2.04 -21.60 21.60
N PRO A 203 3.14 -22.37 21.69
CA PRO A 203 3.89 -22.84 20.52
C PRO A 203 3.09 -23.80 19.64
N ASP A 204 2.22 -24.63 20.25
CA ASP A 204 1.53 -25.73 19.57
C ASP A 204 0.12 -25.36 19.07
N ARG A 205 -0.35 -24.15 19.38
CA ARG A 205 -1.69 -23.70 18.91
C ARG A 205 -1.59 -23.16 17.50
N PRO A 206 -2.52 -23.53 16.60
CA PRO A 206 -2.61 -22.95 15.26
C PRO A 206 -2.82 -21.44 15.34
N LEU A 207 -2.02 -20.69 14.59
CA LEU A 207 -2.01 -19.24 14.62
C LEU A 207 -2.43 -18.65 13.28
N LEU A 208 -3.60 -18.02 13.26
CA LEU A 208 -4.02 -17.17 12.16
C LEU A 208 -3.43 -15.78 12.35
N LEU A 209 -3.02 -15.14 11.26
CA LEU A 209 -2.50 -13.77 11.25
C LEU A 209 -3.31 -12.88 10.32
N TYR A 210 -3.53 -11.67 10.77
CA TYR A 210 -3.84 -10.49 9.96
C TYR A 210 -2.79 -9.42 10.26
N VAL A 211 -2.27 -8.78 9.24
CA VAL A 211 -1.34 -7.66 9.35
C VAL A 211 -1.83 -6.52 8.47
N GLY A 212 -1.96 -5.34 9.04
CA GLY A 212 -2.38 -4.15 8.32
C GLY A 212 -3.07 -3.12 9.19
N ARG A 213 -3.46 -1.99 8.59
CA ARG A 213 -4.24 -0.97 9.29
C ARG A 213 -5.55 -1.56 9.80
N VAL A 214 -5.87 -1.32 11.06
CA VAL A 214 -7.13 -1.78 11.69
C VAL A 214 -8.23 -0.76 11.40
N ALA A 215 -8.79 -0.82 10.16
CA ALA A 215 -9.73 0.14 9.63
C ALA A 215 -10.95 -0.57 9.01
N PHE A 216 -12.07 0.15 8.91
CA PHE A 216 -13.35 -0.41 8.47
C PHE A 216 -13.30 -0.97 7.05
N GLU A 217 -12.56 -0.31 6.15
CA GLU A 217 -12.38 -0.74 4.75
C GLU A 217 -11.58 -2.05 4.61
N LYS A 218 -10.92 -2.51 5.68
CA LYS A 218 -10.13 -3.76 5.67
C LYS A 218 -10.96 -5.01 5.95
N ASN A 219 -12.27 -4.85 6.23
CA ASN A 219 -13.22 -5.95 6.38
C ASN A 219 -12.83 -6.99 7.45
N ILE A 220 -12.19 -6.51 8.55
CA ILE A 220 -11.75 -7.38 9.65
C ILE A 220 -12.96 -7.94 10.42
N ASP A 221 -14.09 -7.26 10.40
CA ASP A 221 -15.38 -7.75 10.92
C ASP A 221 -15.75 -9.11 10.33
N PHE A 222 -15.62 -9.26 9.00
CA PHE A 222 -15.84 -10.52 8.33
C PHE A 222 -14.85 -11.59 8.83
N LEU A 223 -13.56 -11.25 8.98
CA LEU A 223 -12.55 -12.19 9.47
C LEU A 223 -12.84 -12.66 10.91
N LEU A 224 -13.36 -11.79 11.79
CA LEU A 224 -13.77 -12.18 13.13
C LEU A 224 -14.99 -13.12 13.12
N ARG A 225 -16.00 -12.86 12.28
CA ARG A 225 -17.15 -13.77 12.12
C ARG A 225 -16.72 -15.12 11.53
N MET A 226 -15.88 -15.12 10.51
CA MET A 226 -15.27 -16.32 9.96
C MET A 226 -14.48 -17.09 11.04
N PHE A 227 -13.72 -16.39 11.88
CA PHE A 227 -12.95 -17.03 12.94
C PHE A 227 -13.84 -17.66 14.00
N ALA A 228 -14.97 -17.05 14.33
CA ALA A 228 -15.97 -17.68 15.22
C ALA A 228 -16.49 -19.02 14.63
N ARG A 229 -16.69 -19.11 13.32
CA ARG A 229 -17.03 -20.38 12.62
C ARG A 229 -15.87 -21.38 12.68
N LEU A 230 -14.63 -20.88 12.49
CA LEU A 230 -13.45 -21.75 12.56
C LEU A 230 -13.31 -22.41 13.92
N LEU A 231 -13.54 -21.70 15.03
CA LEU A 231 -13.42 -22.23 16.39
C LEU A 231 -14.33 -23.41 16.68
N ILE A 232 -15.43 -23.59 15.94
CA ILE A 232 -16.29 -24.80 16.03
C ILE A 232 -15.49 -26.05 15.59
N ARG A 233 -14.62 -25.93 14.59
CA ARG A 233 -13.80 -27.04 14.05
C ARG A 233 -12.40 -27.11 14.65
N ARG A 234 -11.87 -25.96 15.06
CA ARG A 234 -10.51 -25.78 15.61
C ARG A 234 -10.58 -24.89 16.85
N PRO A 235 -11.11 -25.42 17.98
CA PRO A 235 -11.27 -24.67 19.24
C PRO A 235 -9.91 -24.26 19.84
N ASP A 236 -8.83 -24.87 19.40
CA ASP A 236 -7.45 -24.58 19.75
C ASP A 236 -6.83 -23.41 18.98
N ALA A 237 -7.46 -22.91 17.92
CA ALA A 237 -6.90 -21.85 17.08
C ALA A 237 -6.78 -20.50 17.83
N LEU A 238 -5.78 -19.70 17.42
CA LEU A 238 -5.60 -18.32 17.84
C LEU A 238 -5.66 -17.40 16.62
N PHE A 239 -6.12 -16.16 16.81
CA PHE A 239 -6.10 -15.15 15.78
C PHE A 239 -5.38 -13.89 16.30
N VAL A 240 -4.24 -13.56 15.68
CA VAL A 240 -3.47 -12.36 15.95
C VAL A 240 -3.76 -11.32 14.87
N ILE A 241 -4.12 -10.12 15.32
CA ILE A 241 -4.36 -8.94 14.49
C ILE A 241 -3.28 -7.92 14.83
N ALA A 242 -2.34 -7.74 13.91
CA ALA A 242 -1.23 -6.81 14.03
C ALA A 242 -1.50 -5.52 13.25
N GLY A 243 -1.46 -4.41 13.94
CA GLY A 243 -1.70 -3.07 13.42
C GLY A 243 -2.59 -2.23 14.32
N GLU A 244 -2.75 -0.98 13.97
CA GLU A 244 -3.59 -0.01 14.67
C GLU A 244 -4.54 0.69 13.70
N GLY A 245 -5.56 1.38 14.24
CA GLY A 245 -6.46 2.16 13.43
C GLY A 245 -7.85 2.37 14.05
N PRO A 246 -8.70 3.15 13.38
CA PRO A 246 -9.97 3.65 13.95
C PRO A 246 -11.01 2.54 14.24
N ALA A 247 -10.87 1.35 13.65
CA ALA A 247 -11.82 0.25 13.89
C ALA A 247 -11.50 -0.58 15.14
N LEU A 248 -10.36 -0.37 15.83
CA LEU A 248 -9.89 -1.23 16.94
C LEU A 248 -10.95 -1.38 18.04
N ALA A 249 -11.52 -0.27 18.52
CA ALA A 249 -12.53 -0.32 19.58
C ALA A 249 -13.79 -1.08 19.16
N HIS A 250 -14.23 -0.91 17.91
CA HIS A 250 -15.36 -1.65 17.33
C HIS A 250 -15.06 -3.16 17.25
N LEU A 251 -13.91 -3.55 16.70
CA LEU A 251 -13.53 -4.96 16.54
C LEU A 251 -13.30 -5.67 17.89
N THR A 252 -12.74 -4.95 18.87
CA THR A 252 -12.62 -5.47 20.24
C THR A 252 -14.00 -5.75 20.87
N ARG A 253 -14.99 -4.88 20.64
CA ARG A 253 -16.37 -5.13 21.08
C ARG A 253 -16.98 -6.32 20.33
N LEU A 254 -16.85 -6.38 19.01
CA LEU A 254 -17.35 -7.46 18.18
C LEU A 254 -16.78 -8.82 18.60
N SER A 255 -15.48 -8.89 18.95
CA SER A 255 -14.87 -10.14 19.43
C SER A 255 -15.51 -10.65 20.73
N ARG A 256 -15.97 -9.76 21.63
CA ARG A 256 -16.71 -10.11 22.83
C ARG A 256 -18.13 -10.56 22.51
N GLU A 257 -18.82 -9.83 21.62
CA GLU A 257 -20.19 -10.17 21.17
C GLU A 257 -20.25 -11.56 20.52
N LEU A 258 -19.19 -11.93 19.79
CA LEU A 258 -19.02 -13.25 19.17
C LEU A 258 -18.53 -14.33 20.16
N GLY A 259 -18.17 -13.97 21.39
CA GLY A 259 -17.65 -14.91 22.38
C GLY A 259 -16.23 -15.45 22.12
N ILE A 260 -15.46 -14.78 21.25
CA ILE A 260 -14.14 -15.25 20.80
C ILE A 260 -12.96 -14.46 21.38
N GLN A 261 -13.20 -13.52 22.27
CA GLN A 261 -12.18 -12.61 22.81
C GLN A 261 -10.98 -13.33 23.47
N ALA A 262 -11.18 -14.54 23.99
CA ALA A 262 -10.12 -15.35 24.60
C ALA A 262 -9.12 -15.90 23.56
N ALA A 263 -9.56 -16.03 22.29
CA ALA A 263 -8.76 -16.57 21.19
C ALA A 263 -8.26 -15.50 20.21
N VAL A 264 -8.62 -14.21 20.40
CA VAL A 264 -8.17 -13.10 19.57
C VAL A 264 -7.16 -12.24 20.34
N ARG A 265 -6.10 -11.81 19.67
CA ARG A 265 -5.07 -10.89 20.20
C ARG A 265 -4.87 -9.72 19.26
N PHE A 266 -5.13 -8.50 19.73
CA PHE A 266 -4.74 -7.25 19.07
C PHE A 266 -3.41 -6.81 19.66
N ILE A 267 -2.35 -6.77 18.82
CA ILE A 267 -0.97 -6.57 19.31
C ILE A 267 -0.36 -5.22 18.91
N GLY A 268 -1.14 -4.35 18.24
CA GLY A 268 -0.64 -3.04 17.82
C GLY A 268 0.37 -3.09 16.69
N TYR A 269 1.12 -2.00 16.53
CA TYR A 269 2.16 -1.90 15.50
C TYR A 269 3.36 -2.80 15.79
N LEU A 270 3.92 -3.34 14.72
CA LEU A 270 5.16 -4.12 14.73
C LEU A 270 6.25 -3.38 13.96
N ASP A 271 7.49 -3.42 14.46
CA ASP A 271 8.62 -2.92 13.70
C ASP A 271 8.82 -3.75 12.43
N ARG A 272 8.92 -3.05 11.29
CA ARG A 272 8.99 -3.71 9.98
C ARG A 272 10.25 -4.53 9.74
N ARG A 273 11.36 -4.20 10.39
CA ARG A 273 12.66 -4.86 10.19
C ARG A 273 12.89 -6.00 11.15
N THR A 274 12.37 -5.91 12.37
CA THR A 274 12.65 -6.85 13.44
C THR A 274 11.47 -7.75 13.76
N ASP A 275 10.27 -7.19 13.94
CA ASP A 275 9.12 -7.95 14.46
C ASP A 275 8.21 -8.49 13.36
N LEU A 276 8.04 -7.74 12.28
CA LEU A 276 7.11 -8.10 11.22
C LEU A 276 7.49 -9.39 10.47
N PRO A 277 8.76 -9.65 10.07
CA PRO A 277 9.16 -10.95 9.53
C PRO A 277 8.93 -12.09 10.51
N ASN A 278 9.20 -11.87 11.81
CA ASN A 278 8.96 -12.86 12.86
C ASN A 278 7.47 -13.16 13.04
N CYS A 279 6.61 -12.13 12.94
CA CYS A 279 5.15 -12.27 12.97
C CYS A 279 4.67 -13.18 11.84
N TYR A 280 5.04 -12.88 10.59
CA TYR A 280 4.64 -13.73 9.46
C TYR A 280 5.15 -15.15 9.60
N ALA A 281 6.41 -15.33 10.02
CA ALA A 281 7.01 -16.64 10.22
C ALA A 281 6.36 -17.46 11.37
N ALA A 282 5.71 -16.79 12.32
CA ALA A 282 4.98 -17.43 13.42
C ALA A 282 3.62 -17.98 13.01
N GLY A 283 3.04 -17.48 11.92
CA GLY A 283 1.70 -17.84 11.48
C GLY A 283 1.63 -19.16 10.73
N ASP A 284 0.55 -19.89 10.98
CA ASP A 284 0.18 -21.10 10.25
C ASP A 284 -0.77 -20.79 9.08
N ALA A 285 -1.47 -19.64 9.13
CA ALA A 285 -2.25 -19.10 8.02
C ALA A 285 -2.33 -17.58 8.12
N PHE A 286 -2.17 -16.90 7.01
CA PHE A 286 -2.43 -15.46 6.86
C PHE A 286 -3.81 -15.27 6.22
N VAL A 287 -4.71 -14.54 6.88
CA VAL A 287 -6.09 -14.32 6.43
C VAL A 287 -6.32 -12.88 6.04
N PHE A 288 -6.94 -12.66 4.86
CA PHE A 288 -7.10 -11.31 4.34
C PHE A 288 -8.37 -11.17 3.49
N ALA A 289 -9.21 -10.17 3.79
CA ALA A 289 -10.49 -9.96 3.12
C ALA A 289 -10.77 -8.50 2.77
N SER A 290 -9.72 -7.66 2.62
CA SER A 290 -9.87 -6.27 2.22
C SER A 290 -10.39 -6.16 0.79
N ARG A 291 -11.38 -5.29 0.58
CA ARG A 291 -11.98 -5.03 -0.73
C ARG A 291 -11.32 -3.88 -1.49
N THR A 292 -10.47 -3.11 -0.83
CA THR A 292 -9.98 -1.80 -1.30
C THR A 292 -8.47 -1.76 -1.54
N GLU A 293 -7.80 -2.92 -1.52
CA GLU A 293 -6.36 -2.95 -1.74
C GLU A 293 -5.99 -2.61 -3.19
N THR A 294 -5.15 -1.63 -3.35
CA THR A 294 -4.61 -1.29 -4.68
C THR A 294 -3.55 -2.27 -5.16
N GLN A 295 -2.88 -2.95 -4.22
CA GLN A 295 -1.92 -4.02 -4.50
C GLN A 295 -2.01 -5.16 -3.46
N GLY A 296 -1.72 -4.90 -2.17
CA GLY A 296 -1.76 -5.91 -1.10
C GLY A 296 -0.39 -6.51 -0.77
N LEU A 297 0.63 -5.66 -0.55
CA LEU A 297 2.00 -6.09 -0.22
C LEU A 297 2.08 -7.08 0.95
N VAL A 298 1.19 -6.95 1.93
CA VAL A 298 1.13 -7.85 3.10
C VAL A 298 0.93 -9.33 2.74
N LEU A 299 0.27 -9.61 1.59
CA LEU A 299 0.11 -10.96 1.06
C LEU A 299 1.45 -11.53 0.59
N LEU A 300 2.21 -10.71 -0.15
CA LEU A 300 3.55 -11.08 -0.62
C LEU A 300 4.53 -11.21 0.56
N GLU A 301 4.43 -10.34 1.57
CA GLU A 301 5.25 -10.44 2.80
C GLU A 301 4.99 -11.76 3.54
N ALA A 302 3.73 -12.18 3.67
CA ALA A 302 3.38 -13.47 4.25
C ALA A 302 3.93 -14.64 3.42
N MET A 303 3.78 -14.59 2.09
CA MET A 303 4.30 -15.60 1.17
C MET A 303 5.83 -15.68 1.20
N ALA A 304 6.53 -14.54 1.31
CA ALA A 304 7.99 -14.50 1.43
C ALA A 304 8.50 -15.25 2.68
N GLN A 305 7.70 -15.30 3.74
CA GLN A 305 7.99 -16.13 4.92
C GLN A 305 7.49 -17.58 4.77
N GLY A 306 6.81 -17.90 3.67
CA GLY A 306 6.23 -19.22 3.39
C GLY A 306 4.95 -19.48 4.18
N THR A 307 4.27 -18.46 4.65
CA THR A 307 3.01 -18.57 5.38
C THR A 307 1.84 -18.72 4.40
N PRO A 308 1.02 -19.79 4.51
CA PRO A 308 -0.14 -19.99 3.65
C PRO A 308 -1.11 -18.81 3.73
N VAL A 309 -1.60 -18.37 2.56
CA VAL A 309 -2.50 -17.22 2.44
C VAL A 309 -3.90 -17.71 2.07
N VAL A 310 -4.91 -17.20 2.78
CA VAL A 310 -6.35 -17.34 2.45
C VAL A 310 -6.94 -15.95 2.27
N SER A 311 -7.54 -15.69 1.11
CA SER A 311 -8.06 -14.36 0.78
C SER A 311 -9.22 -14.39 -0.19
N THR A 312 -10.00 -13.30 -0.26
CA THR A 312 -11.08 -13.10 -1.24
C THR A 312 -10.59 -12.65 -2.61
N ALA A 313 -9.37 -12.18 -2.76
CA ALA A 313 -8.77 -11.69 -4.01
C ALA A 313 -9.58 -10.56 -4.69
N GLU A 314 -9.81 -9.48 -3.97
CA GLU A 314 -10.51 -8.31 -4.50
C GLU A 314 -9.54 -7.23 -5.01
N LEU A 315 -9.94 -6.49 -6.04
CA LEU A 315 -9.20 -5.38 -6.65
C LEU A 315 -7.72 -5.74 -6.90
N GLY A 316 -6.77 -4.98 -6.37
CA GLY A 316 -5.33 -5.16 -6.60
C GLY A 316 -4.76 -6.49 -6.13
N THR A 317 -5.37 -7.12 -5.13
CA THR A 317 -4.93 -8.44 -4.64
C THR A 317 -5.08 -9.54 -5.69
N ARG A 318 -5.97 -9.39 -6.69
CA ARG A 318 -6.11 -10.32 -7.82
C ARG A 318 -4.83 -10.45 -8.65
N SER A 319 -4.02 -9.39 -8.71
CA SER A 319 -2.74 -9.45 -9.43
C SER A 319 -1.69 -10.31 -8.72
N ILE A 320 -1.80 -10.46 -7.40
CA ILE A 320 -0.89 -11.27 -6.58
C ILE A 320 -1.40 -12.70 -6.46
N LEU A 321 -2.70 -12.85 -6.22
CA LEU A 321 -3.34 -14.13 -5.90
C LEU A 321 -3.79 -14.85 -7.18
N THR A 322 -2.84 -15.16 -8.05
CA THR A 322 -3.07 -15.97 -9.26
C THR A 322 -3.14 -17.47 -8.93
N ALA A 323 -3.53 -18.29 -9.90
CA ALA A 323 -3.59 -19.75 -9.73
C ALA A 323 -2.22 -20.34 -9.32
N GLU A 324 -1.13 -19.75 -9.80
CA GLU A 324 0.26 -20.18 -9.54
C GLU A 324 0.78 -19.73 -8.17
N SER A 325 0.13 -18.74 -7.54
CA SER A 325 0.57 -18.16 -6.26
C SER A 325 0.62 -19.16 -5.11
N GLY A 326 -0.18 -20.20 -5.21
CA GLY A 326 -0.34 -21.16 -4.14
C GLY A 326 -1.25 -20.68 -2.98
N ALA A 327 -1.90 -19.55 -3.09
CA ALA A 327 -2.88 -19.07 -2.12
C ALA A 327 -4.23 -19.79 -2.26
N PHE A 328 -5.03 -19.73 -1.20
CA PHE A 328 -6.43 -20.13 -1.23
C PHE A 328 -7.28 -18.89 -1.52
N VAL A 329 -7.84 -18.82 -2.71
CA VAL A 329 -8.76 -17.76 -3.10
C VAL A 329 -10.18 -18.28 -2.98
N VAL A 330 -11.00 -17.61 -2.16
CA VAL A 330 -12.36 -18.04 -1.82
C VAL A 330 -13.35 -16.88 -1.82
N PRO A 331 -14.65 -17.13 -1.98
CA PRO A 331 -15.66 -16.08 -1.87
C PRO A 331 -15.71 -15.51 -0.44
N GLU A 332 -16.27 -14.30 -0.30
CA GLU A 332 -16.51 -13.65 0.99
C GLU A 332 -17.73 -14.28 1.68
N GLU A 333 -17.59 -15.55 2.03
CA GLU A 333 -18.56 -16.34 2.77
C GLU A 333 -17.87 -17.00 3.95
N GLU A 334 -18.40 -16.80 5.17
CA GLU A 334 -17.76 -17.24 6.42
C GLU A 334 -17.43 -18.74 6.42
N GLU A 335 -18.34 -19.56 5.91
CA GLU A 335 -18.20 -21.01 5.90
C GLU A 335 -17.14 -21.46 4.89
N ALA A 336 -17.19 -20.97 3.64
CA ALA A 336 -16.21 -21.27 2.60
C ALA A 336 -14.81 -20.83 3.00
N PHE A 337 -14.70 -19.63 3.56
CA PHE A 337 -13.43 -19.09 4.01
C PHE A 337 -12.85 -19.89 5.20
N SER A 338 -13.70 -20.24 6.19
CA SER A 338 -13.30 -21.08 7.33
C SER A 338 -12.82 -22.47 6.86
N ALA A 339 -13.49 -23.08 5.89
CA ALA A 339 -13.08 -24.37 5.32
C ALA A 339 -11.70 -24.27 4.63
N ALA A 340 -11.45 -23.19 3.89
CA ALA A 340 -10.15 -22.94 3.26
C ALA A 340 -9.04 -22.71 4.31
N VAL A 341 -9.33 -22.00 5.41
CA VAL A 341 -8.39 -21.87 6.52
C VAL A 341 -8.03 -23.22 7.11
N VAL A 342 -8.99 -24.13 7.32
CA VAL A 342 -8.70 -25.50 7.79
C VAL A 342 -7.75 -26.23 6.85
N GLN A 343 -7.91 -26.07 5.53
CA GLN A 343 -6.98 -26.66 4.54
C GLN A 343 -5.60 -25.99 4.60
N ALA A 344 -5.54 -24.67 4.71
CA ALA A 344 -4.28 -23.93 4.85
C ALA A 344 -3.49 -24.40 6.09
N LEU A 345 -4.16 -24.55 7.22
CA LEU A 345 -3.54 -25.04 8.46
C LEU A 345 -2.98 -26.47 8.32
N LYS A 346 -3.62 -27.34 7.55
CA LYS A 346 -3.10 -28.70 7.27
C LYS A 346 -1.84 -28.65 6.41
N LEU A 347 -1.73 -27.67 5.51
CA LEU A 347 -0.60 -27.54 4.59
C LEU A 347 0.51 -26.62 5.15
N ALA A 348 0.31 -25.97 6.29
CA ALA A 348 1.30 -25.09 6.89
C ALA A 348 2.65 -25.75 7.17
N PRO A 349 2.74 -27.06 7.58
CA PRO A 349 4.00 -27.76 7.75
C PRO A 349 4.67 -28.19 6.43
N ASP A 350 3.98 -28.20 5.30
CA ASP A 350 4.48 -28.68 4.01
C ASP A 350 5.60 -27.78 3.46
N ALA A 351 6.81 -28.30 3.42
CA ALA A 351 7.99 -27.60 2.94
C ALA A 351 7.90 -27.23 1.44
N SER A 352 7.28 -28.07 0.61
CA SER A 352 7.10 -27.82 -0.82
C SER A 352 6.14 -26.65 -1.05
N ARG A 353 5.04 -26.63 -0.30
CA ARG A 353 4.08 -25.53 -0.36
C ARG A 353 4.71 -24.20 0.07
N ARG A 354 5.46 -24.21 1.17
CA ARG A 354 6.20 -23.05 1.64
C ARG A 354 7.23 -22.54 0.61
N ALA A 355 7.90 -23.44 -0.09
CA ALA A 355 8.83 -23.10 -1.16
C ALA A 355 8.11 -22.45 -2.36
N GLN A 356 6.94 -22.99 -2.76
CA GLN A 356 6.12 -22.42 -3.82
C GLN A 356 5.70 -20.97 -3.50
N LEU A 357 5.20 -20.73 -2.28
CA LEU A 357 4.80 -19.40 -1.83
C LEU A 357 5.97 -18.41 -1.89
N ARG A 358 7.15 -18.82 -1.42
CA ARG A 358 8.36 -17.99 -1.47
C ARG A 358 8.79 -17.69 -2.91
N ALA A 359 8.83 -18.67 -3.77
CA ALA A 359 9.19 -18.50 -5.18
C ALA A 359 8.22 -17.51 -5.88
N HIS A 360 6.92 -17.59 -5.55
CA HIS A 360 5.96 -16.61 -6.04
C HIS A 360 6.27 -15.20 -5.52
N ALA A 361 6.54 -15.03 -4.23
CA ALA A 361 6.92 -13.74 -3.66
C ALA A 361 8.24 -13.19 -4.27
N GLU A 362 9.23 -14.04 -4.55
CA GLU A 362 10.49 -13.66 -5.19
C GLU A 362 10.31 -13.07 -6.59
N SER A 363 9.29 -13.52 -7.34
CA SER A 363 8.95 -12.92 -8.64
C SER A 363 8.50 -11.46 -8.53
N TRP A 364 8.20 -10.99 -7.34
CA TRP A 364 7.82 -9.61 -7.00
C TRP A 364 8.96 -8.82 -6.34
N ALA A 365 10.22 -9.23 -6.52
CA ALA A 365 11.36 -8.50 -5.97
C ALA A 365 11.43 -7.06 -6.49
N SER A 366 11.65 -6.12 -5.59
CA SER A 366 11.49 -4.68 -5.85
C SER A 366 12.49 -4.12 -6.87
N LEU A 367 13.71 -4.67 -6.94
CA LEU A 367 14.73 -4.20 -7.87
C LEU A 367 14.32 -4.37 -9.35
N ALA A 368 13.57 -5.44 -9.68
CA ALA A 368 13.03 -5.62 -11.02
C ALA A 368 11.98 -4.54 -11.36
N MET A 369 11.14 -4.18 -10.38
CA MET A 369 10.15 -3.11 -10.54
C MET A 369 10.82 -1.74 -10.65
N ALA A 370 11.89 -1.51 -9.89
CA ALA A 370 12.65 -0.27 -9.98
C ALA A 370 13.32 -0.08 -11.36
N ARG A 371 13.85 -1.15 -11.98
CA ARG A 371 14.36 -1.09 -13.36
C ARG A 371 13.28 -0.68 -14.35
N ARG A 372 12.08 -1.23 -14.22
CA ARG A 372 10.93 -0.82 -15.04
C ARG A 372 10.55 0.64 -14.80
N LEU A 373 10.63 1.12 -13.55
CA LEU A 373 10.36 2.52 -13.21
C LEU A 373 11.40 3.46 -13.84
N VAL A 374 12.68 3.08 -13.90
CA VAL A 374 13.72 3.84 -14.61
C VAL A 374 13.36 3.98 -16.10
N SER A 375 13.08 2.86 -16.78
CA SER A 375 12.68 2.88 -18.19
C SER A 375 11.41 3.71 -18.44
N PHE A 376 10.47 3.68 -17.49
CA PHE A 376 9.28 4.52 -17.56
C PHE A 376 9.63 6.03 -17.46
N TYR A 377 10.50 6.43 -16.52
CA TYR A 377 10.94 7.82 -16.41
C TYR A 377 11.68 8.31 -17.65
N GLU A 378 12.55 7.48 -18.22
CA GLU A 378 13.28 7.79 -19.45
C GLU A 378 12.32 8.01 -20.62
N LYS A 379 11.34 7.13 -20.79
CA LYS A 379 10.28 7.24 -21.81
C LYS A 379 9.51 8.55 -21.68
N VAL A 380 9.04 8.87 -20.46
CA VAL A 380 8.24 10.08 -20.21
C VAL A 380 9.09 11.34 -20.44
N SER A 381 10.33 11.36 -19.97
CA SER A 381 11.24 12.50 -20.14
C SER A 381 11.56 12.76 -21.63
N LEU A 382 11.77 11.70 -22.40
CA LEU A 382 12.01 11.80 -23.85
C LEU A 382 10.75 12.34 -24.57
N ALA A 383 9.58 11.78 -24.31
CA ALA A 383 8.33 12.24 -24.91
C ALA A 383 8.06 13.72 -24.59
N TYR A 384 8.26 14.12 -23.33
CA TYR A 384 8.07 15.51 -22.90
C TYR A 384 9.04 16.47 -23.59
N SER A 385 10.31 16.08 -23.77
CA SER A 385 11.28 16.90 -24.50
C SER A 385 10.91 17.07 -25.99
N GLN A 386 10.40 16.02 -26.64
CA GLN A 386 9.95 16.06 -28.04
C GLN A 386 8.73 16.97 -28.23
N ILE A 387 7.79 16.99 -27.30
CA ILE A 387 6.65 17.91 -27.33
C ILE A 387 7.15 19.37 -27.22
N ARG A 388 8.05 19.66 -26.31
CA ARG A 388 8.62 21.01 -26.12
C ARG A 388 9.42 21.52 -27.30
N THR A 389 10.09 20.64 -28.03
CA THR A 389 10.83 20.99 -29.25
C THR A 389 9.97 21.07 -30.53
N GLY A 390 8.65 20.80 -30.41
CA GLY A 390 7.73 20.84 -31.54
C GLY A 390 7.79 19.62 -32.47
N SER A 391 8.54 18.58 -32.09
CA SER A 391 8.67 17.33 -32.86
C SER A 391 7.45 16.40 -32.71
N LEU A 392 6.62 16.58 -31.69
CA LEU A 392 5.35 15.89 -31.48
C LEU A 392 4.25 16.90 -31.12
N ARG A 393 2.99 16.62 -31.52
CA ARG A 393 1.84 17.44 -31.09
C ARG A 393 1.45 17.08 -29.66
N ASP A 394 1.15 18.09 -28.88
CA ASP A 394 0.67 17.92 -27.48
C ASP A 394 -0.72 17.25 -27.47
N PRO A 395 -0.91 16.07 -26.91
CA PRO A 395 -2.21 15.40 -26.85
C PRO A 395 -3.22 16.11 -25.94
N VAL A 396 -2.77 17.04 -25.07
CA VAL A 396 -3.62 17.75 -24.09
C VAL A 396 -4.23 19.05 -24.67
N SER A 397 -3.73 19.56 -25.80
CA SER A 397 -4.18 20.84 -26.39
C SER A 397 -5.42 20.71 -27.30
N SER A 398 -6.00 19.53 -27.50
CA SER A 398 -7.14 19.30 -28.41
C SER A 398 -8.51 19.22 -27.75
N GLY A 399 -8.66 19.67 -26.51
CA GLY A 399 -9.91 19.72 -25.77
C GLY A 399 -10.20 21.12 -25.21
N ALA A 400 -10.51 22.07 -26.08
CA ALA A 400 -11.12 23.34 -25.70
C ALA A 400 -12.65 23.25 -25.87
#